data_096d5872a891e44dd125c377655aa8bf
#
_entry.id   096d5872a891e44dd125c377655aa8bf
#
_cell.length_a   1.000
_cell.length_b   1.000
_cell.length_c   1.000
_cell.angle_alpha   90.00
_cell.angle_beta   90.00
_cell.angle_gamma   90.00
#
_symmetry.space_group_name_H-M   'P 1'
#
loop_
_entity.id
_entity.type
_entity.pdbx_description
1 polymer ?
#
loop_
_entity_poly.entity_id
_entity_poly.type
_entity_poly.pdbx_seq_one_letter_code
_entity_poly.pdbx_strand_id
1 'polypeptide(L)'
;LILVFCGLIQTQGEWLSGTAHTLPKGRWETGLFQPVRWGQGEDREISFFKLTTLLMPGVTIKQRWGQRNSWIISTSHSLYYPTPLLKTMAKGGTGGMISPEFEIPHLLSLWNMVLASKPLPQNKILTTKVGFTLAFGGTNLSKESTIDLPLVYHRLAVYYNGWLLRFGSDLNGQIGEKWSYLIDGDYILIPGMKGYFTLEHKGMLSWKKSSTFLVSIGYKLIYGLYPDGYPNNNIARFHVLPLLDFQWAVG
;
A
#
# COMPACT_ATOMS: atom_id res chain seq x y z
N LEU A 1 -9.94 6.61 47.22
CA LEU A 1 -9.97 7.39 45.95
C LEU A 1 -8.82 6.89 45.08
N ILE A 2 -9.10 5.91 44.23
CA ILE A 2 -8.11 5.37 43.28
C ILE A 2 -8.21 6.24 42.03
N LEU A 3 -7.26 7.16 41.86
CA LEU A 3 -7.04 7.88 40.62
C LEU A 3 -6.44 6.88 39.61
N VAL A 4 -7.30 6.32 38.75
CA VAL A 4 -6.87 5.64 37.54
C VAL A 4 -6.33 6.71 36.61
N PHE A 5 -5.02 6.90 36.60
CA PHE A 5 -4.32 7.59 35.52
C PHE A 5 -4.50 6.77 34.27
N CYS A 6 -5.57 7.03 33.54
CA CYS A 6 -5.70 6.63 32.15
C CYS A 6 -4.74 7.52 31.37
N GLY A 7 -3.46 7.15 31.36
CA GLY A 7 -2.48 7.74 30.48
C GLY A 7 -2.99 7.52 29.06
N LEU A 8 -3.52 8.59 28.48
CA LEU A 8 -3.67 8.69 27.03
C LEU A 8 -2.26 8.52 26.46
N ILE A 9 -1.90 7.27 26.14
CA ILE A 9 -0.78 7.01 25.25
C ILE A 9 -1.24 7.64 23.94
N GLN A 10 -0.88 8.89 23.73
CA GLN A 10 -0.90 9.52 22.45
C GLN A 10 0.09 8.71 21.62
N THR A 11 -0.40 7.67 20.95
CA THR A 11 0.38 6.92 19.99
C THR A 11 0.67 7.89 18.86
N GLN A 12 1.81 8.55 18.96
CA GLN A 12 2.36 9.33 17.88
C GLN A 12 2.43 8.41 16.68
N GLY A 13 2.03 8.88 15.52
CA GLY A 13 1.96 8.09 14.30
C GLY A 13 3.32 7.64 13.74
N GLU A 14 4.35 7.63 14.59
CA GLU A 14 5.70 7.19 14.26
C GLU A 14 5.73 5.71 13.90
N TRP A 15 6.32 5.40 12.75
CA TRP A 15 6.48 4.04 12.23
C TRP A 15 5.17 3.25 12.05
N LEU A 16 4.02 3.95 12.10
CA LEU A 16 2.68 3.37 11.95
C LEU A 16 2.14 3.57 10.52
N SER A 17 2.91 3.18 9.51
CA SER A 17 2.41 3.15 8.12
C SER A 17 1.23 2.20 7.98
N GLY A 18 0.26 2.54 7.14
CA GLY A 18 -0.93 1.69 6.93
C GLY A 18 -2.07 1.91 7.92
N THR A 19 -1.84 2.59 9.06
CA THR A 19 -2.90 2.90 10.02
C THR A 19 -3.63 4.21 9.71
N ALA A 20 -4.70 4.51 10.46
CA ALA A 20 -5.39 5.80 10.39
C ALA A 20 -4.61 6.96 11.05
N HIS A 21 -3.49 6.68 11.71
CA HIS A 21 -2.62 7.71 12.26
C HIS A 21 -1.85 8.42 11.15
N THR A 22 -1.63 9.72 11.33
CA THR A 22 -0.76 10.55 10.50
C THR A 22 0.56 10.79 11.22
N LEU A 23 1.62 11.07 10.47
CA LEU A 23 2.89 11.48 11.06
C LEU A 23 2.73 12.81 11.82
N PRO A 24 3.49 13.01 12.90
CA PRO A 24 3.60 14.29 13.58
C PRO A 24 4.04 15.39 12.59
N LYS A 25 3.60 16.62 12.82
CA LYS A 25 3.98 17.77 12.00
C LYS A 25 5.50 17.93 11.93
N GLY A 26 5.99 18.05 10.71
CA GLY A 26 7.43 18.24 10.41
C GLY A 26 8.24 16.95 10.40
N ARG A 27 7.72 15.83 10.89
CA ARG A 27 8.41 14.54 10.83
C ARG A 27 8.40 13.97 9.41
N TRP A 28 9.58 13.47 9.01
CA TRP A 28 9.79 12.72 7.78
C TRP A 28 10.18 11.29 8.11
N GLU A 29 9.61 10.33 7.39
CA GLU A 29 10.01 8.93 7.41
C GLU A 29 10.21 8.44 5.99
N THR A 30 11.23 7.62 5.77
CA THR A 30 11.50 6.99 4.46
C THR A 30 12.16 5.65 4.66
N GLY A 31 11.89 4.69 3.79
CA GLY A 31 12.62 3.43 3.74
C GLY A 31 13.32 3.25 2.39
N LEU A 32 14.07 2.16 2.27
CA LEU A 32 14.61 1.77 0.97
C LEU A 32 13.47 1.44 0.00
N PHE A 33 12.50 0.63 0.46
CA PHE A 33 11.32 0.21 -0.30
C PHE A 33 10.02 0.84 0.22
N GLN A 34 10.06 1.57 1.34
CA GLN A 34 8.91 2.32 1.84
C GLN A 34 8.85 3.71 1.21
N PRO A 35 7.66 4.29 1.07
CA PRO A 35 7.52 5.65 0.58
C PRO A 35 8.20 6.66 1.50
N VAL A 36 8.56 7.80 0.94
CA VAL A 36 8.80 9.01 1.72
C VAL A 36 7.45 9.44 2.27
N ARG A 37 7.35 9.67 3.58
CA ARG A 37 6.17 10.15 4.29
C ARG A 37 6.52 11.45 4.98
N TRP A 38 5.66 12.43 4.91
CA TRP A 38 5.84 13.74 5.52
C TRP A 38 4.58 14.18 6.24
N GLY A 39 4.70 14.46 7.54
CA GLY A 39 3.67 15.09 8.35
C GLY A 39 3.55 16.57 8.03
N GLN A 40 2.58 16.96 7.20
CA GLN A 40 2.37 18.35 6.79
C GLN A 40 1.70 19.18 7.88
N GLY A 41 0.93 18.57 8.74
CA GLY A 41 0.21 19.20 9.83
C GLY A 41 -0.14 18.18 10.91
N GLU A 42 -1.02 18.53 11.84
CA GLU A 42 -1.47 17.62 12.90
C GLU A 42 -2.26 16.41 12.35
N ASP A 43 -3.00 16.64 11.25
CA ASP A 43 -3.95 15.66 10.71
C ASP A 43 -3.72 15.30 9.24
N ARG A 44 -2.60 15.74 8.66
CA ARG A 44 -2.30 15.50 7.25
C ARG A 44 -0.91 14.94 7.05
N GLU A 45 -0.84 13.92 6.19
CA GLU A 45 0.39 13.28 5.76
C GLU A 45 0.41 13.22 4.23
N ILE A 46 1.56 13.51 3.63
CA ILE A 46 1.80 13.33 2.20
C ILE A 46 2.85 12.25 2.06
N SER A 47 2.69 11.38 1.06
CA SER A 47 3.69 10.35 0.77
C SER A 47 3.84 10.09 -0.73
N PHE A 48 5.05 9.64 -1.11
CA PHE A 48 5.38 9.24 -2.49
C PHE A 48 6.54 8.23 -2.48
N PHE A 49 6.60 7.38 -3.50
CA PHE A 49 7.65 6.38 -3.65
C PHE A 49 8.85 6.93 -4.41
N LYS A 50 9.96 7.21 -3.72
CA LYS A 50 11.16 7.80 -4.31
C LYS A 50 11.79 6.97 -5.43
N LEU A 51 11.86 5.62 -5.27
CA LEU A 51 12.48 4.73 -6.25
C LEU A 51 11.67 4.63 -7.54
N THR A 52 10.37 4.70 -7.45
CA THR A 52 9.48 4.52 -8.61
C THR A 52 8.96 5.84 -9.18
N THR A 53 9.22 6.97 -8.53
CA THR A 53 8.65 8.28 -8.95
C THR A 53 8.97 8.64 -10.40
N LEU A 54 10.14 8.26 -10.93
CA LEU A 54 10.50 8.55 -12.32
C LEU A 54 9.77 7.64 -13.32
N LEU A 55 9.46 6.40 -12.93
CA LEU A 55 8.85 5.40 -13.80
C LEU A 55 7.34 5.25 -13.56
N MET A 56 6.92 5.43 -12.33
CA MET A 56 5.51 5.35 -11.92
C MET A 56 5.22 6.50 -10.95
N PRO A 57 5.12 7.75 -11.46
CA PRO A 57 4.78 8.89 -10.62
C PRO A 57 3.51 8.64 -9.84
N GLY A 58 3.55 8.94 -8.55
CA GLY A 58 2.40 8.80 -7.68
C GLY A 58 2.57 9.58 -6.39
N VAL A 59 1.47 10.10 -5.89
CA VAL A 59 1.40 10.84 -4.64
C VAL A 59 0.17 10.38 -3.86
N THR A 60 0.32 10.30 -2.56
CA THR A 60 -0.77 9.97 -1.62
C THR A 60 -0.91 11.09 -0.61
N ILE A 61 -2.14 11.50 -0.38
CA ILE A 61 -2.52 12.41 0.70
C ILE A 61 -3.39 11.62 1.66
N LYS A 62 -2.99 11.56 2.94
CA LYS A 62 -3.80 10.99 4.00
C LYS A 62 -4.25 12.11 4.93
N GLN A 63 -5.56 12.14 5.24
CA GLN A 63 -6.19 13.10 6.12
C GLN A 63 -6.85 12.37 7.28
N ARG A 64 -6.45 12.67 8.52
CA ARG A 64 -7.14 12.23 9.73
C ARG A 64 -8.33 13.16 10.00
N TRP A 65 -9.50 12.57 10.28
CA TRP A 65 -10.74 13.32 10.50
C TRP A 65 -11.09 13.46 11.99
N GLY A 66 -10.39 12.72 12.85
CA GLY A 66 -10.60 12.76 14.29
C GLY A 66 -10.75 11.39 14.92
N GLN A 67 -11.21 11.39 16.17
CA GLN A 67 -11.44 10.18 16.96
C GLN A 67 -12.87 10.14 17.46
N ARG A 68 -13.51 8.98 17.31
CA ARG A 68 -14.86 8.71 17.84
C ARG A 68 -14.91 7.33 18.50
N ASN A 69 -15.31 7.27 19.77
CA ASN A 69 -15.41 6.01 20.53
C ASN A 69 -14.15 5.13 20.41
N SER A 70 -12.99 5.69 20.68
CA SER A 70 -11.67 5.04 20.53
C SER A 70 -11.26 4.64 19.09
N TRP A 71 -12.06 4.90 18.08
CA TRP A 71 -11.68 4.75 16.67
C TRP A 71 -11.09 6.05 16.14
N ILE A 72 -9.93 5.95 15.53
CA ILE A 72 -9.33 7.04 14.73
C ILE A 72 -9.70 6.76 13.28
N ILE A 73 -10.24 7.77 12.60
CA ILE A 73 -10.70 7.66 11.22
C ILE A 73 -9.85 8.57 10.34
N SER A 74 -9.39 8.04 9.22
CA SER A 74 -8.71 8.80 8.19
C SER A 74 -9.15 8.37 6.79
N THR A 75 -8.94 9.26 5.82
CA THR A 75 -9.03 8.95 4.40
C THR A 75 -7.66 9.05 3.76
N SER A 76 -7.41 8.24 2.75
CA SER A 76 -6.20 8.25 1.95
C SER A 76 -6.58 8.33 0.48
N HIS A 77 -6.03 9.30 -0.23
CA HIS A 77 -6.28 9.56 -1.64
C HIS A 77 -4.96 9.52 -2.39
N SER A 78 -4.85 8.64 -3.38
CA SER A 78 -3.62 8.50 -4.15
C SER A 78 -3.90 8.67 -5.63
N LEU A 79 -2.98 9.33 -6.31
CA LEU A 79 -2.93 9.44 -7.76
C LEU A 79 -1.72 8.66 -8.26
N TYR A 80 -1.89 7.80 -9.28
CA TYR A 80 -0.81 7.05 -9.90
C TYR A 80 -0.87 7.12 -11.41
N TYR A 81 0.32 7.19 -12.04
CA TYR A 81 0.51 7.24 -13.48
C TYR A 81 1.56 6.19 -13.90
N PRO A 82 1.17 4.94 -14.15
CA PRO A 82 2.11 3.84 -14.41
C PRO A 82 2.63 3.78 -15.85
N THR A 83 2.13 4.60 -16.76
CA THR A 83 2.46 4.53 -18.19
C THR A 83 3.96 4.52 -18.50
N PRO A 84 4.82 5.36 -17.86
CA PRO A 84 6.26 5.33 -18.17
C PRO A 84 6.90 3.99 -17.79
N LEU A 85 6.52 3.40 -16.65
CA LEU A 85 7.00 2.08 -16.22
C LEU A 85 6.60 1.02 -17.24
N LEU A 86 5.31 0.97 -17.59
CA LEU A 86 4.77 -0.04 -18.49
C LEU A 86 5.37 0.07 -19.90
N LYS A 87 5.54 1.29 -20.43
CA LYS A 87 6.24 1.52 -21.71
C LYS A 87 7.71 1.08 -21.66
N THR A 88 8.38 1.27 -20.53
CA THR A 88 9.75 0.79 -20.35
C THR A 88 9.80 -0.74 -20.34
N MET A 89 8.85 -1.40 -19.67
CA MET A 89 8.77 -2.87 -19.58
C MET A 89 8.31 -3.52 -20.89
N ALA A 90 7.53 -2.81 -21.71
CA ALA A 90 7.10 -3.25 -23.04
C ALA A 90 8.14 -2.98 -24.12
N LYS A 91 9.24 -2.27 -23.82
CA LYS A 91 10.30 -1.99 -24.79
C LYS A 91 11.07 -3.27 -25.14
N GLY A 92 11.29 -3.49 -26.43
CA GLY A 92 12.07 -4.62 -26.90
C GLY A 92 13.46 -4.68 -26.26
N GLY A 93 13.87 -5.87 -25.81
CA GLY A 93 15.15 -6.10 -25.13
C GLY A 93 15.16 -5.88 -23.60
N THR A 94 14.06 -5.48 -22.97
CA THR A 94 13.96 -5.25 -21.52
C THR A 94 13.47 -6.46 -20.71
N GLY A 95 13.54 -7.67 -21.23
CA GLY A 95 13.22 -8.90 -20.50
C GLY A 95 11.83 -9.48 -20.76
N GLY A 96 11.04 -8.92 -21.67
CA GLY A 96 9.84 -9.58 -22.20
C GLY A 96 8.67 -9.76 -21.23
N MET A 97 8.59 -8.96 -20.16
CA MET A 97 7.47 -9.05 -19.22
C MET A 97 6.16 -8.54 -19.81
N ILE A 98 6.23 -7.60 -20.74
CA ILE A 98 5.10 -7.11 -21.55
C ILE A 98 5.52 -7.20 -23.01
N SER A 99 4.68 -7.79 -23.85
CA SER A 99 5.00 -7.87 -25.28
C SER A 99 5.11 -6.47 -25.89
N PRO A 100 6.18 -6.17 -26.66
CA PRO A 100 6.37 -4.88 -27.31
C PRO A 100 5.35 -4.59 -28.42
N GLU A 101 4.56 -5.58 -28.85
CA GLU A 101 3.50 -5.44 -29.83
C GLU A 101 2.28 -4.68 -29.31
N PHE A 102 2.12 -4.62 -27.98
CA PHE A 102 0.99 -3.91 -27.37
C PHE A 102 1.32 -2.44 -27.13
N GLU A 103 0.48 -1.58 -27.67
CA GLU A 103 0.53 -0.17 -27.35
C GLU A 103 0.05 0.08 -25.92
N ILE A 104 0.86 0.77 -25.14
CA ILE A 104 0.50 1.20 -23.77
C ILE A 104 -0.01 2.64 -23.82
N PRO A 105 -1.31 2.88 -23.65
CA PRO A 105 -1.89 4.22 -23.62
C PRO A 105 -1.50 4.98 -22.35
N HIS A 106 -1.93 6.23 -22.23
CA HIS A 106 -1.83 7.00 -21.00
C HIS A 106 -2.84 6.46 -19.97
N LEU A 107 -2.32 5.93 -18.87
CA LEU A 107 -3.09 5.30 -17.79
C LEU A 107 -2.97 6.15 -16.52
N LEU A 108 -4.10 6.44 -15.90
CA LEU A 108 -4.19 7.18 -14.65
C LEU A 108 -5.13 6.46 -13.69
N SER A 109 -4.81 6.41 -12.40
CA SER A 109 -5.74 5.89 -11.40
C SER A 109 -5.81 6.74 -10.15
N LEU A 110 -7.02 6.82 -9.60
CA LEU A 110 -7.36 7.47 -8.34
C LEU A 110 -7.73 6.38 -7.32
N TRP A 111 -6.93 6.25 -6.29
CA TRP A 111 -7.15 5.34 -5.18
C TRP A 111 -7.72 6.07 -3.99
N ASN A 112 -8.84 5.62 -3.50
CA ASN A 112 -9.51 6.22 -2.36
C ASN A 112 -9.73 5.16 -1.30
N MET A 113 -9.35 5.43 -0.06
CA MET A 113 -9.45 4.48 1.03
C MET A 113 -9.86 5.18 2.32
N VAL A 114 -10.76 4.54 3.05
CA VAL A 114 -11.09 4.87 4.43
C VAL A 114 -10.35 3.90 5.33
N LEU A 115 -9.68 4.42 6.34
CA LEU A 115 -9.00 3.66 7.37
C LEU A 115 -9.63 3.99 8.72
N ALA A 116 -9.89 2.96 9.50
CA ALA A 116 -10.37 3.09 10.87
C ALA A 116 -9.45 2.28 11.79
N SER A 117 -8.73 2.94 12.69
CA SER A 117 -7.79 2.33 13.62
C SER A 117 -8.31 2.40 15.04
N LYS A 118 -8.21 1.29 15.75
CA LYS A 118 -8.59 1.20 17.17
C LYS A 118 -7.42 0.66 17.99
N PRO A 119 -6.99 1.35 19.05
CA PRO A 119 -6.06 0.79 20.00
C PRO A 119 -6.70 -0.39 20.74
N LEU A 120 -5.94 -1.45 20.89
CA LEU A 120 -6.29 -2.65 21.64
C LEU A 120 -5.34 -2.79 22.86
N PRO A 121 -5.68 -3.62 23.85
CA PRO A 121 -4.76 -3.95 24.94
C PRO A 121 -3.39 -4.44 24.45
N GLN A 122 -2.38 -4.34 25.30
CA GLN A 122 -1.01 -4.78 25.04
C GLN A 122 -0.32 -4.05 23.86
N ASN A 123 -0.53 -2.74 23.72
CA ASN A 123 0.10 -1.90 22.70
C ASN A 123 -0.15 -2.41 21.26
N LYS A 124 -1.36 -2.85 20.98
CA LYS A 124 -1.80 -3.29 19.66
C LYS A 124 -2.71 -2.24 19.03
N ILE A 125 -2.70 -2.17 17.72
CA ILE A 125 -3.61 -1.34 16.92
C ILE A 125 -4.23 -2.21 15.84
N LEU A 126 -5.53 -2.33 15.85
CA LEU A 126 -6.30 -2.92 14.76
C LEU A 126 -6.72 -1.80 13.80
N THR A 127 -6.44 -1.98 12.53
CA THR A 127 -6.90 -1.06 11.46
C THR A 127 -7.76 -1.84 10.48
N THR A 128 -8.93 -1.34 10.19
CA THR A 128 -9.76 -1.83 9.08
C THR A 128 -9.69 -0.85 7.91
N LYS A 129 -9.75 -1.38 6.71
CA LYS A 129 -9.56 -0.64 5.45
C LYS A 129 -10.68 -0.97 4.47
N VAL A 130 -11.28 0.06 3.90
CA VAL A 130 -12.22 -0.08 2.77
C VAL A 130 -11.82 0.95 1.72
N GLY A 131 -11.66 0.50 0.50
CA GLY A 131 -11.22 1.38 -0.57
C GLY A 131 -11.86 1.04 -1.91
N PHE A 132 -11.85 2.04 -2.78
CA PHE A 132 -12.16 1.88 -4.18
C PHE A 132 -11.15 2.63 -5.04
N THR A 133 -10.95 2.14 -6.25
CA THR A 133 -10.07 2.76 -7.24
C THR A 133 -10.86 3.02 -8.51
N LEU A 134 -10.63 4.17 -9.10
CA LEU A 134 -11.06 4.51 -10.45
C LEU A 134 -9.83 4.56 -11.35
N ALA A 135 -9.94 3.98 -12.54
CA ALA A 135 -8.86 3.97 -13.53
C ALA A 135 -9.36 4.52 -14.88
N PHE A 136 -8.49 5.26 -15.53
CA PHE A 136 -8.76 5.97 -16.78
C PHE A 136 -7.72 5.63 -17.83
N GLY A 137 -8.08 5.75 -19.10
CA GLY A 137 -7.19 5.51 -20.24
C GLY A 137 -7.10 4.05 -20.68
N GLY A 138 -7.74 3.12 -19.97
CA GLY A 138 -7.68 1.68 -20.29
C GLY A 138 -8.54 1.23 -21.46
N THR A 139 -9.40 2.08 -22.03
CA THR A 139 -10.26 1.71 -23.17
C THR A 139 -9.48 1.28 -24.42
N ASN A 140 -8.30 1.84 -24.61
CA ASN A 140 -7.41 1.51 -25.74
C ASN A 140 -6.37 0.44 -25.37
N LEU A 141 -6.43 -0.09 -24.15
CA LEU A 141 -5.52 -1.13 -23.70
C LEU A 141 -6.02 -2.48 -24.20
N SER A 142 -5.19 -3.20 -24.94
CA SER A 142 -5.51 -4.57 -25.34
C SER A 142 -5.74 -5.44 -24.11
N LYS A 143 -6.84 -6.20 -24.09
CA LYS A 143 -7.09 -7.20 -23.04
C LYS A 143 -6.08 -8.33 -23.01
N GLU A 144 -5.33 -8.49 -24.07
CA GLU A 144 -4.26 -9.48 -24.23
C GLU A 144 -2.91 -8.98 -23.73
N SER A 145 -2.78 -7.67 -23.45
CA SER A 145 -1.58 -7.13 -22.83
C SER A 145 -1.43 -7.66 -21.39
N THR A 146 -0.24 -8.08 -21.02
CA THR A 146 0.04 -8.69 -19.71
C THR A 146 0.57 -7.66 -18.71
N ILE A 147 -0.13 -6.53 -18.58
CA ILE A 147 0.35 -5.43 -17.70
C ILE A 147 0.17 -5.70 -16.21
N ASP A 148 -0.71 -6.63 -15.83
CA ASP A 148 -1.00 -6.89 -14.42
C ASP A 148 0.05 -7.81 -13.80
N LEU A 149 1.06 -7.19 -13.22
CA LEU A 149 2.23 -7.87 -12.68
C LEU A 149 2.09 -8.02 -11.15
N PRO A 150 2.29 -9.22 -10.59
CA PRO A 150 2.13 -9.47 -9.15
C PRO A 150 3.15 -8.74 -8.28
N LEU A 151 4.27 -8.32 -8.86
CA LEU A 151 5.33 -7.57 -8.16
C LEU A 151 5.06 -6.07 -8.08
N VAL A 152 4.15 -5.54 -8.88
CA VAL A 152 3.78 -4.13 -8.85
C VAL A 152 2.77 -3.91 -7.72
N TYR A 153 3.00 -2.90 -6.89
CA TYR A 153 2.23 -2.64 -5.67
C TYR A 153 0.73 -2.48 -5.91
N HIS A 154 0.32 -1.98 -7.08
CA HIS A 154 -1.10 -1.83 -7.42
C HIS A 154 -1.51 -2.89 -8.43
N ARG A 155 -2.71 -3.47 -8.24
CA ARG A 155 -3.32 -4.30 -9.28
C ARG A 155 -3.54 -3.47 -10.53
N LEU A 156 -2.68 -3.67 -11.53
CA LEU A 156 -2.78 -2.98 -12.81
C LEU A 156 -3.96 -3.48 -13.64
N ALA A 157 -4.53 -4.64 -13.31
CA ALA A 157 -5.78 -5.11 -13.89
C ALA A 157 -6.95 -4.12 -13.75
N VAL A 158 -6.91 -3.18 -12.82
CA VAL A 158 -7.91 -2.11 -12.71
C VAL A 158 -8.08 -1.32 -14.01
N TYR A 159 -7.03 -1.21 -14.83
CA TYR A 159 -7.09 -0.48 -16.10
C TYR A 159 -7.90 -1.20 -17.18
N TYR A 160 -8.07 -2.52 -17.09
CA TYR A 160 -8.95 -3.26 -18.02
C TYR A 160 -10.42 -3.11 -17.66
N ASN A 161 -10.74 -2.82 -16.40
CA ASN A 161 -12.11 -2.76 -15.90
C ASN A 161 -12.58 -1.32 -15.59
N GLY A 162 -11.65 -0.40 -15.31
CA GLY A 162 -11.92 0.97 -14.92
C GLY A 162 -12.12 1.18 -13.41
N TRP A 163 -12.37 0.13 -12.63
CA TRP A 163 -12.54 0.24 -11.18
C TRP A 163 -12.27 -1.07 -10.44
N LEU A 164 -11.96 -0.96 -9.15
CA LEU A 164 -11.84 -2.08 -8.23
C LEU A 164 -12.28 -1.68 -6.80
N LEU A 165 -12.55 -2.68 -5.98
CA LEU A 165 -12.79 -2.56 -4.54
C LEU A 165 -11.67 -3.24 -3.75
N ARG A 166 -11.35 -2.69 -2.57
CA ARG A 166 -10.40 -3.26 -1.62
C ARG A 166 -10.99 -3.27 -0.22
N PHE A 167 -10.83 -4.40 0.46
CA PHE A 167 -11.18 -4.58 1.87
C PHE A 167 -9.95 -5.14 2.58
N GLY A 168 -9.66 -4.68 3.78
CA GLY A 168 -8.49 -5.18 4.48
C GLY A 168 -8.52 -4.91 5.97
N SER A 169 -7.59 -5.57 6.65
CA SER A 169 -7.35 -5.38 8.07
C SER A 169 -5.89 -5.55 8.40
N ASP A 170 -5.36 -4.68 9.27
CA ASP A 170 -4.01 -4.73 9.77
C ASP A 170 -4.02 -4.85 11.29
N LEU A 171 -3.13 -5.67 11.81
CA LEU A 171 -2.80 -5.72 13.22
C LEU A 171 -1.35 -5.28 13.41
N ASN A 172 -1.15 -4.13 14.02
CA ASN A 172 0.15 -3.66 14.47
C ASN A 172 0.29 -3.96 15.96
N GLY A 173 1.45 -4.41 16.40
CA GLY A 173 1.71 -4.65 17.81
C GLY A 173 3.17 -4.46 18.18
N GLN A 174 3.43 -4.21 19.47
CA GLN A 174 4.78 -4.10 20.03
C GLN A 174 5.13 -5.36 20.83
N ILE A 175 6.39 -5.79 20.73
CA ILE A 175 6.99 -6.86 21.51
C ILE A 175 8.16 -6.24 22.29
N GLY A 176 7.88 -5.83 23.53
CA GLY A 176 8.84 -5.05 24.33
C GLY A 176 9.06 -3.63 23.75
N GLU A 177 10.22 -3.04 24.02
CA GLU A 177 10.50 -1.65 23.70
C GLU A 177 11.01 -1.43 22.26
N LYS A 178 11.67 -2.43 21.69
CA LYS A 178 12.43 -2.30 20.42
C LYS A 178 11.83 -3.07 19.25
N TRP A 179 10.96 -4.02 19.51
CA TRP A 179 10.39 -4.87 18.48
C TRP A 179 8.93 -4.54 18.25
N SER A 180 8.53 -4.55 16.99
CA SER A 180 7.14 -4.44 16.59
C SER A 180 6.84 -5.39 15.44
N TYR A 181 5.58 -5.73 15.27
CA TYR A 181 5.12 -6.56 14.16
C TYR A 181 3.92 -5.92 13.47
N LEU A 182 3.76 -6.28 12.21
CA LEU A 182 2.60 -5.98 11.39
C LEU A 182 2.11 -7.29 10.78
N ILE A 183 0.81 -7.54 10.88
CA ILE A 183 0.07 -8.56 10.14
C ILE A 183 -0.98 -7.83 9.33
N ASP A 184 -0.92 -7.95 8.02
CA ASP A 184 -1.79 -7.25 7.06
C ASP A 184 -2.49 -8.29 6.21
N GLY A 185 -3.77 -8.12 5.96
CA GLY A 185 -4.56 -8.92 5.04
C GLY A 185 -5.48 -8.05 4.21
N ASP A 186 -5.40 -8.20 2.88
CA ASP A 186 -6.22 -7.46 1.92
C ASP A 186 -6.95 -8.41 0.95
N TYR A 187 -8.19 -8.08 0.68
CA TYR A 187 -9.01 -8.68 -0.36
C TYR A 187 -9.32 -7.62 -1.41
N ILE A 188 -8.91 -7.88 -2.65
CA ILE A 188 -9.11 -6.98 -3.78
C ILE A 188 -10.09 -7.66 -4.75
N LEU A 189 -11.13 -6.95 -5.10
CA LEU A 189 -12.17 -7.38 -6.03
C LEU A 189 -12.16 -6.48 -7.26
N ILE A 190 -12.11 -7.10 -8.44
CA ILE A 190 -12.16 -6.39 -9.74
C ILE A 190 -13.38 -6.92 -10.51
N PRO A 191 -14.57 -6.36 -10.32
CA PRO A 191 -15.78 -6.83 -10.98
C PRO A 191 -15.67 -6.72 -12.51
N GLY A 192 -16.24 -7.68 -13.22
CA GLY A 192 -16.24 -7.69 -14.70
C GLY A 192 -15.02 -8.33 -15.35
N MET A 193 -14.00 -8.73 -14.59
CA MET A 193 -12.87 -9.49 -15.11
C MET A 193 -12.95 -10.98 -14.77
N LYS A 194 -12.46 -11.84 -15.64
CA LYS A 194 -12.30 -13.28 -15.35
C LYS A 194 -11.21 -13.41 -14.30
N GLY A 195 -11.57 -13.87 -13.08
CA GLY A 195 -10.64 -13.96 -11.97
C GLY A 195 -10.65 -12.80 -10.99
N TYR A 196 -11.78 -12.42 -10.64
CA TYR A 196 -12.27 -11.24 -9.93
C TYR A 196 -11.58 -10.85 -8.62
N PHE A 197 -10.74 -11.67 -8.03
CA PHE A 197 -10.20 -11.36 -6.70
C PHE A 197 -8.71 -11.63 -6.56
N THR A 198 -8.11 -10.92 -5.62
CA THR A 198 -6.77 -11.21 -5.10
C THR A 198 -6.81 -11.16 -3.58
N LEU A 199 -6.19 -12.14 -2.96
CA LEU A 199 -5.87 -12.13 -1.54
C LEU A 199 -4.40 -11.74 -1.39
N GLU A 200 -4.14 -10.76 -0.57
CA GLU A 200 -2.80 -10.34 -0.19
C GLU A 200 -2.63 -10.47 1.32
N HIS A 201 -1.50 -10.98 1.74
CA HIS A 201 -1.12 -11.06 3.14
C HIS A 201 0.33 -10.63 3.31
N LYS A 202 0.60 -9.79 4.30
CA LYS A 202 1.95 -9.32 4.60
C LYS A 202 2.22 -9.48 6.10
N GLY A 203 3.33 -10.10 6.42
CA GLY A 203 3.87 -10.19 7.76
C GLY A 203 5.20 -9.46 7.84
N MET A 204 5.36 -8.57 8.82
CA MET A 204 6.61 -7.83 9.06
C MET A 204 6.99 -7.90 10.52
N LEU A 205 8.28 -8.08 10.79
CA LEU A 205 8.91 -7.88 12.08
C LEU A 205 9.89 -6.73 11.96
N SER A 206 9.81 -5.76 12.86
CA SER A 206 10.62 -4.55 12.82
C SER A 206 11.40 -4.37 14.11
N TRP A 207 12.65 -3.99 13.98
CA TRP A 207 13.54 -3.64 15.08
C TRP A 207 13.86 -2.15 15.07
N LYS A 208 13.40 -1.44 16.10
CA LYS A 208 13.66 -0.02 16.31
C LYS A 208 14.98 0.18 17.05
N LYS A 209 16.03 0.56 16.33
CA LYS A 209 17.33 0.90 16.91
C LYS A 209 17.27 2.23 17.66
N SER A 210 16.56 3.21 17.09
CA SER A 210 16.37 4.55 17.65
C SER A 210 15.03 5.14 17.19
N SER A 211 14.69 6.34 17.63
CA SER A 211 13.55 7.11 17.09
C SER A 211 13.70 7.45 15.59
N THR A 212 14.94 7.42 15.09
CA THR A 212 15.28 7.82 13.71
C THR A 212 15.68 6.66 12.80
N PHE A 213 15.78 5.43 13.32
CA PHE A 213 16.21 4.27 12.52
C PHE A 213 15.49 2.98 12.89
N LEU A 214 14.92 2.32 11.88
CA LEU A 214 14.16 1.07 11.97
C LEU A 214 14.64 0.09 10.89
N VAL A 215 14.74 -1.19 11.23
CA VAL A 215 14.98 -2.29 10.28
C VAL A 215 13.77 -3.20 10.29
N SER A 216 13.29 -3.58 9.13
CA SER A 216 12.13 -4.47 9.00
C SER A 216 12.46 -5.65 8.09
N ILE A 217 12.03 -6.84 8.50
CA ILE A 217 12.09 -8.07 7.71
C ILE A 217 10.72 -8.71 7.68
N GLY A 218 10.39 -9.35 6.59
CA GLY A 218 9.09 -10.01 6.48
C GLY A 218 8.85 -10.67 5.14
N TYR A 219 7.59 -10.83 4.83
CA TYR A 219 7.13 -11.44 3.59
C TYR A 219 5.80 -10.83 3.14
N LYS A 220 5.53 -10.96 1.84
CA LYS A 220 4.22 -10.73 1.25
C LYS A 220 3.81 -11.98 0.47
N LEU A 221 2.60 -12.45 0.75
CA LEU A 221 1.93 -13.53 0.03
C LEU A 221 0.84 -12.92 -0.83
N ILE A 222 0.76 -13.36 -2.08
CA ILE A 222 -0.25 -12.89 -3.02
C ILE A 222 -0.88 -14.13 -3.68
N TYR A 223 -2.19 -14.26 -3.60
CA TYR A 223 -2.94 -15.28 -4.29
C TYR A 223 -4.02 -14.63 -5.14
N GLY A 224 -4.04 -14.93 -6.43
CA GLY A 224 -5.00 -14.37 -7.36
C GLY A 224 -4.77 -14.80 -8.79
N LEU A 225 -5.65 -14.39 -9.67
CA LEU A 225 -5.50 -14.61 -11.10
C LEU A 225 -4.66 -13.49 -11.71
N TYR A 226 -3.58 -13.88 -12.36
CA TYR A 226 -2.69 -13.01 -13.11
C TYR A 226 -2.52 -13.51 -14.55
N PRO A 227 -2.23 -12.61 -15.51
CA PRO A 227 -1.92 -13.03 -16.87
C PRO A 227 -0.72 -13.98 -16.89
N ASP A 228 -0.80 -15.05 -17.67
CA ASP A 228 0.26 -16.05 -17.84
C ASP A 228 0.57 -16.24 -19.31
N GLY A 229 1.26 -15.26 -19.87
CA GLY A 229 1.69 -15.29 -21.26
C GLY A 229 0.57 -15.05 -22.29
N TYR A 230 0.90 -15.26 -23.54
CA TYR A 230 0.04 -15.07 -24.71
C TYR A 230 -0.27 -16.44 -25.37
N PRO A 231 -1.50 -16.71 -25.78
CA PRO A 231 -2.73 -15.97 -25.56
C PRO A 231 -3.28 -16.16 -24.14
N ASN A 232 -3.85 -15.11 -23.61
CA ASN A 232 -4.36 -14.89 -22.26
C ASN A 232 -4.85 -16.12 -21.48
N ASN A 233 -3.94 -16.82 -20.85
CA ASN A 233 -4.24 -17.82 -19.83
C ASN A 233 -4.11 -17.14 -18.46
N ASN A 234 -5.24 -16.76 -17.87
CA ASN A 234 -5.23 -16.31 -16.47
C ASN A 234 -5.17 -17.54 -15.57
N ILE A 235 -4.07 -17.72 -14.87
CA ILE A 235 -3.88 -18.83 -13.95
C ILE A 235 -3.86 -18.28 -12.52
N ALA A 236 -4.60 -18.97 -11.62
CA ALA A 236 -4.48 -18.68 -10.20
C ALA A 236 -3.07 -19.05 -9.74
N ARG A 237 -2.36 -18.07 -9.23
CA ARG A 237 -0.97 -18.25 -8.75
C ARG A 237 -0.81 -17.74 -7.34
N PHE A 238 0.10 -18.42 -6.65
CA PHE A 238 0.58 -18.02 -5.35
C PHE A 238 2.00 -17.46 -5.51
N HIS A 239 2.18 -16.21 -5.09
CA HIS A 239 3.48 -15.55 -5.11
C HIS A 239 3.94 -15.26 -3.69
N VAL A 240 5.22 -15.51 -3.42
CA VAL A 240 5.86 -15.21 -2.16
C VAL A 240 6.99 -14.22 -2.42
N LEU A 241 6.95 -13.09 -1.73
CA LEU A 241 7.94 -12.04 -1.84
C LEU A 241 8.60 -11.85 -0.48
N PRO A 242 9.91 -12.10 -0.33
CA PRO A 242 10.64 -11.70 0.86
C PRO A 242 10.75 -10.18 0.92
N LEU A 243 10.63 -9.62 2.11
CA LEU A 243 10.71 -8.19 2.35
C LEU A 243 11.84 -7.90 3.33
N LEU A 244 12.68 -6.94 2.98
CA LEU A 244 13.70 -6.36 3.85
C LEU A 244 13.71 -4.86 3.62
N ASP A 245 13.65 -4.08 4.68
CA ASP A 245 13.69 -2.62 4.55
C ASP A 245 14.49 -1.97 5.67
N PHE A 246 15.18 -0.90 5.31
CA PHE A 246 15.88 -0.01 6.21
C PHE A 246 15.19 1.33 6.15
N GLN A 247 14.76 1.83 7.31
CA GLN A 247 13.95 3.05 7.37
C GLN A 247 14.62 4.10 8.25
N TRP A 248 14.52 5.34 7.81
CA TRP A 248 15.07 6.52 8.47
C TRP A 248 13.97 7.53 8.73
N ALA A 249 14.15 8.30 9.80
CA ALA A 249 13.27 9.41 10.13
C ALA A 249 14.08 10.66 10.51
N VAL A 250 13.47 11.82 10.30
CA VAL A 250 13.98 13.14 10.68
C VAL A 250 12.82 13.94 11.22
N GLY A 251 13.03 14.67 12.30
CA GLY A 251 12.01 15.50 12.99
C GLY A 251 11.54 14.92 14.31
#